data_f09245e0454aa9f8d992f7ff05fc96b6
#
_entry.id   f09245e0454aa9f8d992f7ff05fc96b6
#
_cell.length_a   1.000
_cell.length_b   1.000
_cell.length_c   1.000
_cell.angle_alpha   90.00
_cell.angle_beta   90.00
_cell.angle_gamma   90.00
#
_symmetry.space_group_name_H-M   'P 1'
#
loop_
_entity.id
_entity.type
_entity.pdbx_description
1 polymer ?
#
loop_
_entity_poly.entity_id
_entity_poly.type
_entity_poly.pdbx_seq_one_letter_code
_entity_poly.pdbx_strand_id
1 'polypeptide(L)'
;MTNIYDALRESHERQRELAAALINTQGESEYRADTFQQLKLELAAHATAEERYFYIPLMMSDDGIDLSRHALAEHHELDELVETLEDTEMSSPTWLVYAKKLADEVHHHLKEEEHKFFQMSGKILTEQQKEQLGPHYLKEFEIQKQRLAAE
;
A
#
# COMPACT_ATOMS: atom_id res chain seq x y z
N MET A 1 -0.75 -11.46 -19.95
CA MET A 1 -0.46 -11.84 -18.56
C MET A 1 -0.05 -10.59 -17.79
N THR A 2 -0.59 -10.42 -16.60
CA THR A 2 -0.32 -9.25 -15.76
C THR A 2 1.07 -9.35 -15.15
N ASN A 3 1.96 -8.40 -15.47
CA ASN A 3 3.29 -8.35 -14.85
C ASN A 3 3.21 -7.69 -13.46
N ILE A 4 4.34 -7.65 -12.74
CA ILE A 4 4.38 -7.10 -11.39
C ILE A 4 3.94 -5.62 -11.35
N TYR A 5 4.31 -4.81 -12.33
CA TYR A 5 3.97 -3.39 -12.36
C TYR A 5 2.48 -3.17 -12.58
N ASP A 6 1.85 -3.94 -13.48
CA ASP A 6 0.41 -3.86 -13.70
C ASP A 6 -0.36 -4.30 -12.46
N ALA A 7 0.10 -5.36 -11.80
CA ALA A 7 -0.51 -5.86 -10.56
C ALA A 7 -0.44 -4.84 -9.44
N LEU A 8 0.72 -4.21 -9.26
CA LEU A 8 0.91 -3.16 -8.25
C LEU A 8 0.04 -1.93 -8.55
N ARG A 9 0.00 -1.50 -9.81
CA ARG A 9 -0.82 -0.34 -10.20
C ARG A 9 -2.31 -0.56 -9.92
N GLU A 10 -2.80 -1.78 -10.14
CA GLU A 10 -4.19 -2.13 -9.85
C GLU A 10 -4.51 -1.92 -8.36
N SER A 11 -3.63 -2.39 -7.47
CA SER A 11 -3.76 -2.15 -6.03
C SER A 11 -3.66 -0.67 -5.70
N HIS A 12 -2.75 0.05 -6.34
CA HIS A 12 -2.56 1.50 -6.12
C HIS A 12 -3.81 2.29 -6.45
N GLU A 13 -4.50 1.96 -7.55
CA GLU A 13 -5.74 2.65 -7.91
C GLU A 13 -6.80 2.46 -6.84
N ARG A 14 -6.94 1.25 -6.31
CA ARG A 14 -7.88 0.98 -5.22
C ARG A 14 -7.54 1.77 -3.97
N GLN A 15 -6.26 1.87 -3.62
CA GLN A 15 -5.82 2.67 -2.48
C GLN A 15 -6.14 4.15 -2.68
N ARG A 16 -5.93 4.68 -3.89
CA ARG A 16 -6.25 6.07 -4.21
C ARG A 16 -7.75 6.35 -4.08
N GLU A 17 -8.58 5.45 -4.57
CA GLU A 17 -10.05 5.58 -4.44
C GLU A 17 -10.47 5.63 -2.97
N LEU A 18 -9.94 4.73 -2.16
CA LEU A 18 -10.29 4.66 -0.74
C LEU A 18 -9.76 5.87 0.04
N ALA A 19 -8.56 6.32 -0.26
CA ALA A 19 -7.99 7.51 0.38
C ALA A 19 -8.81 8.75 0.05
N ALA A 20 -9.23 8.92 -1.21
CA ALA A 20 -10.07 10.03 -1.63
C ALA A 20 -11.44 10.00 -0.97
N ALA A 21 -12.04 8.81 -0.84
CA ALA A 21 -13.32 8.65 -0.16
C ALA A 21 -13.20 8.99 1.32
N LEU A 22 -12.11 8.57 1.97
CA LEU A 22 -11.90 8.74 3.40
C LEU A 22 -11.89 10.21 3.82
N ILE A 23 -11.22 11.07 3.08
CA ILE A 23 -11.12 12.50 3.40
C ILE A 23 -12.43 13.25 3.18
N ASN A 24 -13.40 12.64 2.52
CA ASN A 24 -14.73 13.19 2.28
C ASN A 24 -15.78 12.63 3.26
N THR A 25 -15.36 11.89 4.28
CA THR A 25 -16.26 11.37 5.31
C THR A 25 -16.44 12.40 6.42
N GLN A 26 -17.51 12.22 7.21
CA GLN A 26 -17.84 13.14 8.29
C GLN A 26 -18.21 12.38 9.56
N GLY A 27 -17.70 12.89 10.69
CA GLY A 27 -18.12 12.47 12.01
C GLY A 27 -18.00 10.97 12.27
N GLU A 28 -18.83 10.49 13.15
CA GLU A 28 -18.86 9.09 13.58
C GLU A 28 -19.88 8.31 12.75
N SER A 29 -19.67 8.28 11.43
CA SER A 29 -20.58 7.61 10.51
C SER A 29 -20.12 6.19 10.21
N GLU A 30 -21.09 5.33 9.91
CA GLU A 30 -20.84 3.96 9.47
C GLU A 30 -20.01 3.95 8.18
N TYR A 31 -20.29 4.89 7.28
CA TYR A 31 -19.54 5.04 6.03
C TYR A 31 -18.06 5.36 6.29
N ARG A 32 -17.78 6.25 7.25
CA ARG A 32 -16.39 6.56 7.64
C ARG A 32 -15.69 5.33 8.19
N ALA A 33 -16.34 4.61 9.09
CA ALA A 33 -15.78 3.41 9.71
C ALA A 33 -15.49 2.33 8.66
N ASP A 34 -16.43 2.07 7.75
CA ASP A 34 -16.27 1.07 6.70
C ASP A 34 -15.18 1.45 5.72
N THR A 35 -15.13 2.72 5.31
CA THR A 35 -14.10 3.21 4.38
C THR A 35 -12.71 3.09 4.99
N PHE A 36 -12.58 3.45 6.27
CA PHE A 36 -11.31 3.33 6.97
C PHE A 36 -10.87 1.87 7.08
N GLN A 37 -11.77 0.96 7.43
CA GLN A 37 -11.45 -0.47 7.51
C GLN A 37 -11.02 -1.03 6.16
N GLN A 38 -11.68 -0.63 5.08
CA GLN A 38 -11.29 -1.06 3.74
C GLN A 38 -9.90 -0.56 3.36
N LEU A 39 -9.60 0.72 3.66
CA LEU A 39 -8.27 1.26 3.36
C LEU A 39 -7.19 0.57 4.19
N LYS A 40 -7.43 0.38 5.48
CA LYS A 40 -6.52 -0.34 6.37
C LYS A 40 -6.20 -1.73 5.83
N LEU A 41 -7.24 -2.47 5.43
CA LEU A 41 -7.10 -3.82 4.90
C LEU A 41 -6.30 -3.83 3.59
N GLU A 42 -6.61 -2.91 2.68
CA GLU A 42 -5.90 -2.79 1.40
C GLU A 42 -4.42 -2.48 1.61
N LEU A 43 -4.11 -1.52 2.49
CA LEU A 43 -2.73 -1.14 2.77
C LEU A 43 -1.94 -2.29 3.38
N ALA A 44 -2.52 -2.99 4.35
CA ALA A 44 -1.83 -4.08 5.04
C ALA A 44 -1.58 -5.29 4.11
N ALA A 45 -2.59 -5.70 3.36
CA ALA A 45 -2.47 -6.82 2.43
C ALA A 45 -1.48 -6.50 1.30
N HIS A 46 -1.56 -5.28 0.76
CA HIS A 46 -0.64 -4.81 -0.28
C HIS A 46 0.81 -4.78 0.22
N ALA A 47 1.04 -4.22 1.41
CA ALA A 47 2.39 -4.11 1.97
C ALA A 47 3.05 -5.48 2.12
N THR A 48 2.34 -6.45 2.67
CA THR A 48 2.88 -7.80 2.87
C THR A 48 3.18 -8.48 1.53
N ALA A 49 2.26 -8.42 0.58
CA ALA A 49 2.44 -9.04 -0.72
C ALA A 49 3.56 -8.37 -1.53
N GLU A 50 3.65 -7.05 -1.47
CA GLU A 50 4.68 -6.27 -2.15
C GLU A 50 6.07 -6.55 -1.57
N GLU A 51 6.18 -6.63 -0.24
CA GLU A 51 7.44 -6.96 0.41
C GLU A 51 7.95 -8.33 -0.03
N ARG A 52 7.08 -9.32 -0.11
CA ARG A 52 7.45 -10.69 -0.51
C ARG A 52 7.80 -10.83 -1.98
N TYR A 53 7.03 -10.20 -2.86
CA TYR A 53 7.11 -10.46 -4.30
C TYR A 53 7.60 -9.28 -5.12
N PHE A 54 8.05 -8.21 -4.49
CA PHE A 54 8.69 -7.09 -5.16
C PHE A 54 9.98 -6.66 -4.45
N TYR A 55 9.90 -6.31 -3.16
CA TYR A 55 11.09 -5.81 -2.45
C TYR A 55 12.11 -6.90 -2.14
N ILE A 56 11.69 -8.09 -1.69
CA ILE A 56 12.64 -9.18 -1.43
C ILE A 56 13.41 -9.57 -2.71
N PRO A 57 12.74 -9.79 -3.85
CA PRO A 57 13.47 -10.03 -5.10
C PRO A 57 14.45 -8.90 -5.46
N LEU A 58 14.08 -7.64 -5.22
CA LEU A 58 14.97 -6.51 -5.48
C LEU A 58 16.19 -6.50 -4.55
N MET A 59 16.02 -6.92 -3.31
CA MET A 59 17.11 -6.99 -2.32
C MET A 59 18.14 -8.07 -2.64
N MET A 60 17.85 -8.98 -3.57
CA MET A 60 18.81 -9.98 -4.03
C MET A 60 19.91 -9.35 -4.88
N SER A 61 19.72 -8.11 -5.32
CA SER A 61 20.72 -7.31 -6.02
C SER A 61 21.16 -6.17 -5.10
N ASP A 62 22.46 -5.90 -5.06
CA ASP A 62 23.00 -4.78 -4.27
C ASP A 62 22.35 -3.45 -4.64
N ASP A 63 22.01 -3.26 -5.92
CA ASP A 63 21.40 -2.04 -6.43
C ASP A 63 19.96 -1.85 -5.94
N GLY A 64 19.32 -2.92 -5.46
CA GLY A 64 17.94 -2.87 -4.97
C GLY A 64 17.80 -2.70 -3.46
N ILE A 65 18.90 -2.78 -2.70
CA ILE A 65 18.83 -2.77 -1.23
C ILE A 65 18.33 -1.44 -0.67
N ASP A 66 18.96 -0.34 -1.08
CA ASP A 66 18.58 0.99 -0.58
C ASP A 66 17.17 1.38 -1.01
N LEU A 67 16.81 1.04 -2.24
CA LEU A 67 15.48 1.27 -2.78
C LEU A 67 14.42 0.56 -1.93
N SER A 68 14.65 -0.71 -1.62
CA SER A 68 13.74 -1.52 -0.82
C SER A 68 13.65 -1.04 0.63
N ARG A 69 14.77 -0.65 1.23
CA ARG A 69 14.79 -0.10 2.60
C ARG A 69 13.96 1.17 2.70
N HIS A 70 14.09 2.06 1.72
CA HIS A 70 13.31 3.30 1.68
C HIS A 70 11.80 3.00 1.61
N ALA A 71 11.42 2.05 0.76
CA ALA A 71 10.03 1.64 0.62
C ALA A 71 9.48 1.02 1.91
N LEU A 72 10.27 0.17 2.58
CA LEU A 72 9.86 -0.43 3.86
C LEU A 72 9.67 0.63 4.94
N ALA A 73 10.53 1.65 4.98
CA ALA A 73 10.38 2.76 5.92
C ALA A 73 9.09 3.53 5.67
N GLU A 74 8.72 3.74 4.40
CA GLU A 74 7.46 4.41 4.06
C GLU A 74 6.24 3.57 4.44
N HIS A 75 6.30 2.24 4.27
CA HIS A 75 5.24 1.34 4.74
C HIS A 75 5.05 1.47 6.24
N HIS A 76 6.15 1.55 6.99
CA HIS A 76 6.10 1.72 8.44
C HIS A 76 5.44 3.04 8.85
N GLU A 77 5.73 4.13 8.14
CA GLU A 77 5.10 5.43 8.36
C GLU A 77 3.59 5.38 8.12
N LEU A 78 3.16 4.66 7.08
CA LEU A 78 1.73 4.46 6.81
C LEU A 78 1.06 3.66 7.93
N ASP A 79 1.71 2.62 8.44
CA ASP A 79 1.20 1.82 9.56
C ASP A 79 1.03 2.67 10.82
N GLU A 80 1.97 3.55 11.11
CA GLU A 80 1.89 4.47 12.26
C GLU A 80 0.70 5.41 12.15
N LEU A 81 0.42 5.93 10.96
CA LEU A 81 -0.73 6.80 10.73
C LEU A 81 -2.06 6.04 10.90
N VAL A 82 -2.11 4.80 10.43
CA VAL A 82 -3.29 3.94 10.63
C VAL A 82 -3.53 3.70 12.12
N GLU A 83 -2.48 3.38 12.88
CA GLU A 83 -2.57 3.19 14.33
C GLU A 83 -3.04 4.46 15.04
N THR A 84 -2.53 5.62 14.62
CA THR A 84 -2.95 6.91 15.18
C THR A 84 -4.44 7.14 14.96
N LEU A 85 -4.95 6.82 13.77
CA LEU A 85 -6.37 6.93 13.46
C LEU A 85 -7.21 5.97 14.30
N GLU A 86 -6.73 4.75 14.52
CA GLU A 86 -7.42 3.77 15.37
C GLU A 86 -7.53 4.24 16.81
N ASP A 87 -6.53 4.97 17.29
CA ASP A 87 -6.46 5.48 18.64
C ASP A 87 -7.18 6.84 18.83
N THR A 88 -7.68 7.42 17.74
CA THR A 88 -8.36 8.71 17.77
C THR A 88 -9.86 8.50 17.55
N GLU A 89 -10.69 9.18 18.35
CA GLU A 89 -12.14 9.11 18.19
C GLU A 89 -12.57 9.69 16.84
N MET A 90 -13.41 8.94 16.12
CA MET A 90 -13.89 9.36 14.80
C MET A 90 -14.67 10.67 14.82
N SER A 91 -15.33 10.98 15.95
CA SER A 91 -16.07 12.22 16.12
C SER A 91 -15.19 13.43 16.35
N SER A 92 -13.91 13.21 16.68
CA SER A 92 -12.97 14.30 16.92
C SER A 92 -12.55 14.98 15.62
N PRO A 93 -12.48 16.32 15.57
CA PRO A 93 -11.93 17.03 14.41
C PRO A 93 -10.50 16.60 14.07
N THR A 94 -9.73 16.14 15.06
CA THR A 94 -8.36 15.66 14.89
C THR A 94 -8.31 14.40 14.03
N TRP A 95 -9.36 13.57 14.06
CA TRP A 95 -9.41 12.35 13.24
C TRP A 95 -9.25 12.68 11.74
N LEU A 96 -10.00 13.66 11.27
CA LEU A 96 -9.92 14.06 9.85
C LEU A 96 -8.56 14.65 9.49
N VAL A 97 -7.91 15.34 10.42
CA VAL A 97 -6.54 15.85 10.22
C VAL A 97 -5.58 14.70 9.94
N TYR A 98 -5.64 13.63 10.76
CA TYR A 98 -4.81 12.44 10.55
C TYR A 98 -5.20 11.66 9.30
N ALA A 99 -6.49 11.59 8.98
CA ALA A 99 -6.96 10.95 7.75
C ALA A 99 -6.38 11.64 6.50
N LYS A 100 -6.33 12.98 6.52
CA LYS A 100 -5.72 13.74 5.43
C LYS A 100 -4.22 13.51 5.33
N LYS A 101 -3.53 13.39 6.47
CA LYS A 101 -2.11 13.04 6.48
C LYS A 101 -1.88 11.65 5.90
N LEU A 102 -2.71 10.68 6.27
CA LEU A 102 -2.62 9.33 5.70
C LEU A 102 -2.84 9.35 4.19
N ALA A 103 -3.86 10.06 3.71
CA ALA A 103 -4.14 10.17 2.28
C ALA A 103 -2.96 10.81 1.54
N ASP A 104 -2.37 11.86 2.08
CA ASP A 104 -1.20 12.53 1.49
C ASP A 104 0.00 11.59 1.41
N GLU A 105 0.28 10.83 2.47
CA GLU A 105 1.38 9.87 2.50
C GLU A 105 1.14 8.71 1.51
N VAL A 106 -0.09 8.23 1.41
CA VAL A 106 -0.45 7.21 0.42
C VAL A 106 -0.16 7.73 -0.98
N HIS A 107 -0.65 8.91 -1.33
CA HIS A 107 -0.44 9.51 -2.66
C HIS A 107 1.05 9.72 -2.95
N HIS A 108 1.80 10.23 -1.98
CA HIS A 108 3.24 10.46 -2.11
C HIS A 108 3.99 9.15 -2.38
N HIS A 109 3.72 8.13 -1.56
CA HIS A 109 4.36 6.82 -1.67
C HIS A 109 4.05 6.16 -3.02
N LEU A 110 2.79 6.15 -3.43
CA LEU A 110 2.39 5.53 -4.69
C LEU A 110 2.99 6.24 -5.90
N LYS A 111 3.02 7.57 -5.86
CA LYS A 111 3.61 8.37 -6.93
C LYS A 111 5.11 8.11 -7.05
N GLU A 112 5.83 8.11 -5.94
CA GLU A 112 7.27 7.86 -5.91
C GLU A 112 7.58 6.44 -6.41
N GLU A 113 6.81 5.45 -5.97
CA GLU A 113 7.01 4.07 -6.38
C GLU A 113 6.79 3.90 -7.89
N GLU A 114 5.70 4.44 -8.43
CA GLU A 114 5.38 4.30 -9.85
C GLU A 114 6.35 5.04 -10.76
N HIS A 115 6.89 6.17 -10.30
CA HIS A 115 7.83 6.95 -11.12
C HIS A 115 9.28 6.54 -10.93
N LYS A 116 9.72 6.39 -9.69
CA LYS A 116 11.13 6.13 -9.39
C LYS A 116 11.45 4.65 -9.25
N PHE A 117 10.70 3.95 -8.40
CA PHE A 117 10.99 2.56 -8.06
C PHE A 117 10.74 1.63 -9.25
N PHE A 118 9.68 1.87 -10.01
CA PHE A 118 9.40 1.06 -11.19
C PHE A 118 10.49 1.19 -12.24
N GLN A 119 11.01 2.40 -12.44
CA GLN A 119 12.10 2.61 -13.40
C GLN A 119 13.38 1.94 -12.93
N MET A 120 13.78 2.12 -11.68
CA MET A 120 15.00 1.56 -11.14
C MET A 120 14.94 0.04 -11.08
N SER A 121 13.84 -0.52 -10.58
CA SER A 121 13.64 -1.96 -10.51
C SER A 121 13.60 -2.61 -11.89
N GLY A 122 13.11 -1.87 -12.89
CA GLY A 122 13.08 -2.35 -14.27
C GLY A 122 14.44 -2.67 -14.86
N LYS A 123 15.49 -2.08 -14.28
CA LYS A 123 16.89 -2.35 -14.65
C LYS A 123 17.49 -3.49 -13.84
N ILE A 124 16.87 -3.87 -12.74
CA ILE A 124 17.34 -4.92 -11.83
C ILE A 124 16.68 -6.26 -12.14
N LEU A 125 15.36 -6.26 -12.30
CA LEU A 125 14.58 -7.47 -12.55
C LEU A 125 14.67 -7.88 -14.02
N THR A 126 14.75 -9.18 -14.27
CA THR A 126 14.66 -9.72 -15.63
C THR A 126 13.22 -9.66 -16.12
N GLU A 127 13.01 -9.75 -17.44
CA GLU A 127 11.66 -9.79 -18.01
C GLU A 127 10.86 -10.97 -17.46
N GLN A 128 11.53 -12.13 -17.29
CA GLN A 128 10.91 -13.32 -16.72
C GLN A 128 10.44 -13.08 -15.30
N GLN A 129 11.27 -12.43 -14.47
CA GLN A 129 10.89 -12.08 -13.08
C GLN A 129 9.69 -11.16 -13.07
N LYS A 130 9.66 -10.13 -13.90
CA LYS A 130 8.55 -9.18 -13.99
C LYS A 130 7.24 -9.89 -14.30
N GLU A 131 7.27 -10.87 -15.19
CA GLU A 131 6.08 -11.63 -15.57
C GLU A 131 5.64 -12.63 -14.49
N GLN A 132 6.58 -13.27 -13.82
CA GLN A 132 6.30 -14.28 -12.78
C GLN A 132 5.84 -13.65 -11.48
N LEU A 133 6.40 -12.51 -11.11
CA LEU A 133 6.09 -11.84 -9.84
C LEU A 133 4.67 -11.28 -9.80
N GLY A 134 4.11 -10.88 -10.94
CA GLY A 134 2.75 -10.35 -11.01
C GLY A 134 1.71 -11.32 -10.45
N PRO A 135 1.58 -12.54 -11.02
CA PRO A 135 0.66 -13.55 -10.49
C PRO A 135 0.94 -13.94 -9.04
N HIS A 136 2.20 -14.03 -8.63
CA HIS A 136 2.56 -14.34 -7.25
C HIS A 136 2.09 -13.26 -6.29
N TYR A 137 2.29 -12.00 -6.67
CA TYR A 137 1.81 -10.86 -5.90
C TYR A 137 0.28 -10.90 -5.73
N LEU A 138 -0.44 -11.08 -6.82
CA LEU A 138 -1.91 -11.09 -6.80
C LEU A 138 -2.45 -12.20 -5.91
N LYS A 139 -1.86 -13.38 -5.98
CA LYS A 139 -2.24 -14.51 -5.13
C LYS A 139 -2.00 -14.22 -3.66
N GLU A 140 -0.81 -13.70 -3.33
CA GLU A 140 -0.48 -13.38 -1.95
C GLU A 140 -1.33 -12.25 -1.41
N PHE A 141 -1.61 -11.25 -2.23
CA PHE A 141 -2.50 -10.15 -1.87
C PHE A 141 -3.88 -10.68 -1.44
N GLU A 142 -4.48 -11.58 -2.22
CA GLU A 142 -5.77 -12.17 -1.89
C GLU A 142 -5.73 -13.01 -0.62
N ILE A 143 -4.68 -13.80 -0.43
CA ILE A 143 -4.47 -14.59 0.78
C ILE A 143 -4.41 -13.67 2.01
N GLN A 144 -3.62 -12.62 1.95
CA GLN A 144 -3.47 -11.67 3.06
C GLN A 144 -4.76 -10.91 3.32
N LYS A 145 -5.47 -10.51 2.28
CA LYS A 145 -6.73 -9.80 2.40
C LYS A 145 -7.78 -10.64 3.13
N GLN A 146 -7.90 -11.91 2.76
CA GLN A 146 -8.83 -12.84 3.42
C GLN A 146 -8.41 -13.11 4.87
N ARG A 147 -7.13 -13.32 5.12
CA ARG A 147 -6.61 -13.56 6.47
C ARG A 147 -6.87 -12.39 7.40
N LEU A 148 -6.56 -11.18 6.95
CA LEU A 148 -6.74 -9.96 7.74
C LEU A 148 -8.22 -9.61 7.95
N ALA A 149 -9.07 -9.88 6.98
CA ALA A 149 -10.51 -9.64 7.10
C ALA A 149 -11.16 -10.59 8.13
N ALA A 150 -10.57 -11.76 8.36
CA ALA A 150 -11.08 -12.75 9.34
C ALA A 150 -10.69 -12.40 10.79
N GLU A 151 -9.74 -11.49 10.99
CA GLU A 151 -9.35 -11.00 12.31
C GLU A 151 -10.36 -9.94 12.78
#